data_673656818c9c258f01c9562eca1d8030
#
_entry.id   673656818c9c258f01c9562eca1d8030
#
_cell.length_a   1.000
_cell.length_b   1.000
_cell.length_c   1.000
_cell.angle_alpha   90.00
_cell.angle_beta   90.00
_cell.angle_gamma   90.00
#
_symmetry.space_group_name_H-M   'P 1'
#
loop_
_entity.id
_entity.type
_entity.pdbx_description
1 polymer ?
#
loop_
_entity_poly.entity_id
_entity_poly.type
_entity_poly.pdbx_seq_one_letter_code
_entity_poly.pdbx_strand_id
1 'polypeptide(L)'
;MTSALRVAALGGGHGLAASLTALRRLTPDLTGIVTVADNGGSSGRLREEFGILPPGDLRMALAALSGDDEHGRRWASVLQHRFAGDGPLAGHAIGNLLIAAIWERLGDTVAGLDLVGELLGSQGRVLPMAAVPLDIEADVHLVSAPDGLTVVRGQAEVASVDGQVVSVRLDPRDPPACPEAVAAVHDADWVVVGPGSWFTSVMPTLLVPGLRDALVTTSARRALVLNLRGDRETAGLSATDHLDVLAAHAPELGIDVVLADSSVADDAGHLAAMARKLGARLVVDDVARSLGSDQHDPARLAEAFGRFLTRA
;
A
#
# COMPACT_ATOMS: atom_id res chain seq x y z
N MET A 1 -1.44 -20.76 -25.52
CA MET A 1 -2.07 -20.36 -24.23
C MET A 1 -1.64 -18.93 -23.99
N THR A 2 -2.56 -17.98 -23.98
CA THR A 2 -2.24 -16.59 -23.56
C THR A 2 -1.85 -16.63 -22.10
N SER A 3 -0.62 -16.21 -21.75
CA SER A 3 -0.20 -16.14 -20.35
C SER A 3 -1.11 -15.17 -19.58
N ALA A 4 -1.35 -15.41 -18.31
CA ALA A 4 -2.16 -14.53 -17.48
C ALA A 4 -1.57 -13.12 -17.41
N LEU A 5 -2.41 -12.11 -17.18
CA LEU A 5 -1.99 -10.74 -16.93
C LEU A 5 -1.20 -10.68 -15.62
N ARG A 6 0.03 -10.19 -15.62
CA ARG A 6 0.89 -10.05 -14.43
C ARG A 6 0.72 -8.67 -13.83
N VAL A 7 0.36 -8.62 -12.55
CA VAL A 7 0.12 -7.35 -11.85
C VAL A 7 0.93 -7.27 -10.57
N ALA A 8 1.64 -6.17 -10.37
CA ALA A 8 2.23 -5.80 -9.09
C ALA A 8 1.41 -4.66 -8.45
N ALA A 9 0.98 -4.81 -7.20
CA ALA A 9 0.22 -3.79 -6.48
C ALA A 9 1.02 -3.28 -5.27
N LEU A 10 1.23 -1.96 -5.16
CA LEU A 10 2.06 -1.32 -4.15
C LEU A 10 1.22 -0.50 -3.17
N GLY A 11 1.55 -0.56 -1.89
CA GLY A 11 0.92 0.24 -0.84
C GLY A 11 0.94 -0.42 0.53
N GLY A 12 -0.05 -0.11 1.36
CA GLY A 12 -0.20 -0.69 2.70
C GLY A 12 -1.65 -0.64 3.18
N GLY A 13 -1.89 -1.25 4.34
CA GLY A 13 -3.14 -1.18 5.06
C GLY A 13 -4.38 -1.63 4.30
N HIS A 14 -5.51 -1.01 4.63
CA HIS A 14 -6.81 -1.35 4.06
C HIS A 14 -6.92 -1.00 2.57
N GLY A 15 -6.21 0.04 2.12
CA GLY A 15 -6.23 0.47 0.73
C GLY A 15 -5.64 -0.61 -0.19
N LEU A 16 -4.42 -1.05 0.09
CA LEU A 16 -3.79 -2.13 -0.66
C LEU A 16 -4.61 -3.43 -0.56
N ALA A 17 -5.15 -3.77 0.62
CA ALA A 17 -5.99 -4.95 0.78
C ALA A 17 -7.23 -4.91 -0.13
N ALA A 18 -7.87 -3.74 -0.31
CA ALA A 18 -8.98 -3.58 -1.23
C ALA A 18 -8.54 -3.77 -2.70
N SER A 19 -7.41 -3.19 -3.11
CA SER A 19 -6.83 -3.40 -4.45
C SER A 19 -6.49 -4.87 -4.70
N LEU A 20 -5.83 -5.56 -3.76
CA LEU A 20 -5.49 -6.97 -3.90
C LEU A 20 -6.75 -7.85 -4.00
N THR A 21 -7.77 -7.59 -3.17
CA THR A 21 -9.05 -8.29 -3.24
C THR A 21 -9.77 -8.07 -4.58
N ALA A 22 -9.62 -6.90 -5.18
CA ALA A 22 -10.16 -6.59 -6.50
C ALA A 22 -9.36 -7.30 -7.62
N LEU A 23 -8.03 -7.16 -7.59
CA LEU A 23 -7.13 -7.63 -8.65
C LEU A 23 -7.08 -9.16 -8.76
N ARG A 24 -7.16 -9.90 -7.63
CA ARG A 24 -7.19 -11.37 -7.64
C ARG A 24 -8.41 -11.96 -8.38
N ARG A 25 -9.47 -11.16 -8.61
CA ARG A 25 -10.62 -11.54 -9.44
C ARG A 25 -10.32 -11.47 -10.94
N LEU A 26 -9.26 -10.74 -11.30
CA LEU A 26 -8.90 -10.47 -12.71
C LEU A 26 -7.72 -11.33 -13.16
N THR A 27 -6.81 -11.65 -12.24
CA THR A 27 -5.63 -12.46 -12.54
C THR A 27 -5.16 -13.26 -11.32
N PRO A 28 -4.69 -14.51 -11.52
CA PRO A 28 -3.98 -15.25 -10.48
C PRO A 28 -2.50 -14.84 -10.35
N ASP A 29 -1.94 -14.11 -11.34
CA ASP A 29 -0.53 -13.70 -11.39
C ASP A 29 -0.39 -12.30 -10.78
N LEU A 30 -0.55 -12.23 -9.46
CA LEU A 30 -0.64 -11.01 -8.68
C LEU A 30 0.41 -11.00 -7.57
N THR A 31 1.17 -9.89 -7.47
CA THR A 31 2.12 -9.66 -6.36
C THR A 31 1.74 -8.39 -5.61
N GLY A 32 1.50 -8.51 -4.30
CA GLY A 32 1.36 -7.38 -3.40
C GLY A 32 2.71 -6.98 -2.80
N ILE A 33 3.15 -5.75 -3.06
CA ILE A 33 4.38 -5.17 -2.51
C ILE A 33 3.99 -4.20 -1.40
N VAL A 34 4.36 -4.53 -0.17
CA VAL A 34 3.76 -3.96 1.03
C VAL A 34 4.73 -3.05 1.78
N THR A 35 4.23 -1.90 2.22
CA THR A 35 4.94 -0.97 3.10
C THR A 35 5.29 -1.63 4.44
N VAL A 36 6.52 -1.41 4.93
CA VAL A 36 7.07 -2.00 6.15
C VAL A 36 7.59 -0.93 7.12
N ALA A 37 6.81 0.13 7.30
CA ALA A 37 7.13 1.25 8.18
C ALA A 37 6.19 1.36 9.41
N ASP A 38 5.26 0.41 9.60
CA ASP A 38 4.29 0.43 10.70
C ASP A 38 5.00 0.27 12.06
N ASN A 39 4.85 1.28 12.92
CA ASN A 39 5.36 1.30 14.29
C ASN A 39 4.24 1.24 15.33
N GLY A 40 2.98 1.04 14.91
CA GLY A 40 1.82 1.08 15.79
C GLY A 40 1.36 -0.30 16.28
N GLY A 41 0.62 -0.29 17.39
CA GLY A 41 -0.14 -1.42 17.91
C GLY A 41 0.64 -2.74 18.01
N SER A 42 0.10 -3.81 17.43
CA SER A 42 0.69 -5.14 17.47
C SER A 42 2.00 -5.23 16.64
N SER A 43 2.06 -4.54 15.50
CA SER A 43 3.25 -4.53 14.64
C SER A 43 4.42 -3.83 15.30
N GLY A 44 4.17 -2.64 15.89
CA GLY A 44 5.21 -1.87 16.56
C GLY A 44 5.83 -2.63 17.74
N ARG A 45 4.99 -3.28 18.57
CA ARG A 45 5.48 -4.09 19.71
C ARG A 45 6.38 -5.25 19.25
N LEU A 46 5.98 -5.98 18.20
CA LEU A 46 6.79 -7.09 17.67
C LEU A 46 8.08 -6.60 17.00
N ARG A 47 7.99 -5.48 16.27
CA ARG A 47 9.16 -4.84 15.69
C ARG A 47 10.17 -4.41 16.76
N GLU A 48 9.70 -3.80 17.86
CA GLU A 48 10.54 -3.36 18.97
C GLU A 48 11.18 -4.54 19.71
N GLU A 49 10.41 -5.60 19.96
CA GLU A 49 10.85 -6.76 20.72
C GLU A 49 11.85 -7.65 19.94
N PHE A 50 11.58 -7.87 18.64
CA PHE A 50 12.35 -8.84 17.82
C PHE A 50 13.25 -8.21 16.77
N GLY A 51 13.18 -6.89 16.53
CA GLY A 51 13.95 -6.23 15.47
C GLY A 51 13.53 -6.63 14.05
N ILE A 52 12.30 -7.11 13.87
CA ILE A 52 11.78 -7.63 12.61
C ILE A 52 11.02 -6.56 11.81
N LEU A 53 10.70 -6.87 10.55
CA LEU A 53 9.74 -6.07 9.78
C LEU A 53 8.38 -6.05 10.49
N PRO A 54 7.62 -4.93 10.42
CA PRO A 54 6.27 -4.88 10.98
C PRO A 54 5.33 -5.81 10.18
N PRO A 55 4.72 -6.83 10.82
CA PRO A 55 3.94 -7.83 10.08
C PRO A 55 2.51 -7.40 9.75
N GLY A 56 2.02 -6.26 10.25
CA GLY A 56 0.61 -5.87 10.21
C GLY A 56 0.04 -5.75 8.80
N ASP A 57 0.65 -4.93 7.96
CA ASP A 57 0.20 -4.70 6.59
C ASP A 57 0.45 -5.93 5.70
N LEU A 58 1.58 -6.63 5.92
CA LEU A 58 1.88 -7.91 5.26
C LEU A 58 0.79 -8.96 5.56
N ARG A 59 0.37 -9.10 6.83
CA ARG A 59 -0.74 -9.95 7.24
C ARG A 59 -2.04 -9.55 6.56
N MET A 60 -2.32 -8.24 6.45
CA MET A 60 -3.54 -7.75 5.79
C MET A 60 -3.53 -8.11 4.29
N ALA A 61 -2.40 -7.96 3.62
CA ALA A 61 -2.22 -8.35 2.23
C ALA A 61 -2.39 -9.86 2.03
N LEU A 62 -1.79 -10.69 2.89
CA LEU A 62 -1.97 -12.14 2.89
C LEU A 62 -3.44 -12.55 3.07
N ALA A 63 -4.14 -11.92 4.03
CA ALA A 63 -5.56 -12.17 4.25
C ALA A 63 -6.42 -11.74 3.05
N ALA A 64 -6.07 -10.64 2.36
CA ALA A 64 -6.75 -10.16 1.17
C ALA A 64 -6.57 -11.11 -0.04
N LEU A 65 -5.45 -11.83 -0.09
CA LEU A 65 -5.15 -12.81 -1.14
C LEU A 65 -5.58 -14.23 -0.79
N SER A 66 -6.08 -14.51 0.43
CA SER A 66 -6.60 -15.81 0.80
C SER A 66 -7.71 -16.28 -0.14
N GLY A 67 -7.80 -17.60 -0.39
CA GLY A 67 -8.81 -18.18 -1.26
C GLY A 67 -10.26 -17.84 -0.86
N ASP A 68 -11.16 -17.82 -1.85
CA ASP A 68 -12.60 -17.58 -1.62
C ASP A 68 -13.36 -18.82 -1.14
N ASP A 69 -12.67 -19.96 -1.00
CA ASP A 69 -13.23 -21.18 -0.45
C ASP A 69 -13.40 -21.11 1.08
N GLU A 70 -13.95 -22.16 1.66
CA GLU A 70 -14.16 -22.21 3.13
C GLU A 70 -12.83 -22.18 3.88
N HIS A 71 -11.80 -22.84 3.36
CA HIS A 71 -10.46 -22.87 3.96
C HIS A 71 -9.85 -21.48 4.00
N GLY A 72 -9.76 -20.79 2.86
CA GLY A 72 -9.19 -19.45 2.77
C GLY A 72 -9.92 -18.44 3.65
N ARG A 73 -11.27 -18.42 3.62
CA ARG A 73 -12.06 -17.53 4.48
C ARG A 73 -11.84 -17.79 5.97
N ARG A 74 -11.76 -19.08 6.37
CA ARG A 74 -11.50 -19.46 7.77
C ARG A 74 -10.15 -18.96 8.24
N TRP A 75 -9.10 -19.21 7.46
CA TRP A 75 -7.75 -18.79 7.81
C TRP A 75 -7.57 -17.29 7.76
N ALA A 76 -8.15 -16.58 6.80
CA ALA A 76 -8.17 -15.13 6.79
C ALA A 76 -8.79 -14.56 8.07
N SER A 77 -9.90 -15.14 8.55
CA SER A 77 -10.52 -14.76 9.83
C SER A 77 -9.62 -15.03 11.02
N VAL A 78 -8.92 -16.17 11.05
CA VAL A 78 -7.96 -16.51 12.14
C VAL A 78 -6.79 -15.52 12.14
N LEU A 79 -6.19 -15.24 10.99
CA LEU A 79 -5.08 -14.28 10.91
C LEU A 79 -5.47 -12.88 11.42
N GLN A 80 -6.69 -12.46 11.13
CA GLN A 80 -7.20 -11.14 11.51
C GLN A 80 -7.66 -11.08 12.97
N HIS A 81 -7.87 -12.21 13.62
CA HIS A 81 -8.34 -12.26 15.01
C HIS A 81 -7.31 -11.61 15.95
N ARG A 82 -7.79 -10.73 16.84
CA ARG A 82 -6.99 -10.09 17.89
C ARG A 82 -7.37 -10.65 19.26
N PHE A 83 -6.35 -10.91 20.05
CA PHE A 83 -6.57 -11.35 21.44
C PHE A 83 -7.29 -10.27 22.23
N ALA A 84 -8.33 -10.69 22.94
CA ALA A 84 -9.01 -9.86 23.93
C ALA A 84 -8.28 -9.89 25.27
N GLY A 85 -8.69 -9.00 26.22
CA GLY A 85 -8.15 -8.94 27.57
C GLY A 85 -7.12 -7.84 27.76
N ASP A 86 -6.45 -7.85 28.93
CA ASP A 86 -5.54 -6.79 29.39
C ASP A 86 -4.08 -7.28 29.58
N GLY A 87 -3.81 -8.54 29.22
CA GLY A 87 -2.49 -9.16 29.36
C GLY A 87 -1.53 -8.79 28.24
N PRO A 88 -0.29 -9.31 28.27
CA PRO A 88 0.75 -9.00 27.28
C PRO A 88 0.34 -9.29 25.82
N LEU A 89 -0.51 -10.29 25.59
CA LEU A 89 -0.99 -10.64 24.25
C LEU A 89 -2.20 -9.80 23.80
N ALA A 90 -2.79 -8.98 24.69
CA ALA A 90 -3.96 -8.18 24.36
C ALA A 90 -3.72 -7.29 23.14
N GLY A 91 -4.64 -7.32 22.17
CA GLY A 91 -4.57 -6.57 20.93
C GLY A 91 -3.59 -7.10 19.88
N HIS A 92 -2.76 -8.14 20.19
CA HIS A 92 -1.99 -8.80 19.16
C HIS A 92 -2.90 -9.57 18.19
N ALA A 93 -2.63 -9.43 16.88
CA ALA A 93 -3.27 -10.27 15.88
C ALA A 93 -2.56 -11.63 15.83
N ILE A 94 -3.32 -12.72 15.72
CA ILE A 94 -2.75 -14.07 15.59
C ILE A 94 -1.79 -14.13 14.40
N GLY A 95 -2.18 -13.57 13.25
CA GLY A 95 -1.34 -13.58 12.06
C GLY A 95 -0.03 -12.82 12.23
N ASN A 96 0.00 -11.75 13.03
CA ASN A 96 1.26 -11.06 13.31
C ASN A 96 2.22 -11.94 14.12
N LEU A 97 1.71 -12.65 15.12
CA LEU A 97 2.50 -13.59 15.92
C LEU A 97 2.96 -14.79 15.08
N LEU A 98 2.10 -15.31 14.21
CA LEU A 98 2.43 -16.42 13.31
C LEU A 98 3.57 -16.04 12.35
N ILE A 99 3.46 -14.87 11.70
CA ILE A 99 4.49 -14.36 10.78
C ILE A 99 5.82 -14.17 11.53
N ALA A 100 5.80 -13.53 12.70
CA ALA A 100 7.00 -13.32 13.51
C ALA A 100 7.68 -14.64 13.89
N ALA A 101 6.91 -15.64 14.36
CA ALA A 101 7.43 -16.96 14.72
C ALA A 101 8.02 -17.73 13.51
N ILE A 102 7.39 -17.62 12.34
CA ILE A 102 7.90 -18.24 11.10
C ILE A 102 9.22 -17.57 10.69
N TRP A 103 9.29 -16.24 10.74
CA TRP A 103 10.52 -15.51 10.42
C TRP A 103 11.66 -15.88 11.38
N GLU A 104 11.40 -15.95 12.67
CA GLU A 104 12.41 -16.42 13.65
C GLU A 104 12.89 -17.85 13.33
N ARG A 105 11.97 -18.72 12.93
CA ARG A 105 12.28 -20.13 12.62
C ARG A 105 13.06 -20.32 11.33
N LEU A 106 12.75 -19.54 10.28
CA LEU A 106 13.35 -19.69 8.94
C LEU A 106 14.55 -18.78 8.72
N GLY A 107 14.64 -17.63 9.40
CA GLY A 107 15.65 -16.61 9.15
C GLY A 107 15.55 -15.91 7.81
N ASP A 108 14.43 -16.10 7.07
CA ASP A 108 14.18 -15.53 5.77
C ASP A 108 12.74 -14.95 5.72
N THR A 109 12.67 -13.64 5.46
CA THR A 109 11.39 -12.90 5.47
C THR A 109 10.50 -13.31 4.33
N VAL A 110 11.04 -13.42 3.12
CA VAL A 110 10.27 -13.72 1.91
C VAL A 110 9.80 -15.17 1.94
N ALA A 111 10.69 -16.11 2.24
CA ALA A 111 10.33 -17.53 2.40
C ALA A 111 9.25 -17.72 3.50
N GLY A 112 9.32 -16.93 4.58
CA GLY A 112 8.31 -16.96 5.63
C GLY A 112 6.94 -16.47 5.18
N LEU A 113 6.88 -15.42 4.37
CA LEU A 113 5.63 -14.92 3.79
C LEU A 113 5.07 -15.91 2.76
N ASP A 114 5.92 -16.49 1.94
CA ASP A 114 5.54 -17.53 0.97
C ASP A 114 4.92 -18.75 1.71
N LEU A 115 5.52 -19.20 2.81
CA LEU A 115 4.98 -20.29 3.62
C LEU A 115 3.61 -19.97 4.23
N VAL A 116 3.42 -18.73 4.71
CA VAL A 116 2.09 -18.29 5.19
C VAL A 116 1.10 -18.24 4.02
N GLY A 117 1.52 -17.76 2.85
CA GLY A 117 0.71 -17.76 1.63
C GLY A 117 0.23 -19.15 1.23
N GLU A 118 1.11 -20.14 1.28
CA GLU A 118 0.78 -21.55 1.03
C GLU A 118 -0.26 -22.07 2.04
N LEU A 119 -0.08 -21.78 3.33
CA LEU A 119 -1.03 -22.16 4.38
C LEU A 119 -2.45 -21.60 4.11
N LEU A 120 -2.53 -20.39 3.55
CA LEU A 120 -3.79 -19.70 3.26
C LEU A 120 -4.43 -20.13 1.93
N GLY A 121 -3.72 -20.88 1.08
CA GLY A 121 -4.11 -21.10 -0.31
C GLY A 121 -4.20 -19.77 -1.07
N SER A 122 -3.24 -18.87 -0.87
CA SER A 122 -3.26 -17.51 -1.42
C SER A 122 -3.28 -17.50 -2.94
N GLN A 123 -4.09 -16.60 -3.50
CA GLN A 123 -4.17 -16.30 -4.93
C GLN A 123 -3.25 -15.09 -5.23
N GLY A 124 -1.96 -15.34 -5.31
CA GLY A 124 -0.94 -14.32 -5.48
C GLY A 124 0.15 -14.38 -4.40
N ARG A 125 1.13 -13.48 -4.48
CA ARG A 125 2.29 -13.42 -3.61
C ARG A 125 2.34 -12.11 -2.82
N VAL A 126 2.87 -12.12 -1.60
CA VAL A 126 3.08 -10.92 -0.77
C VAL A 126 4.55 -10.74 -0.50
N LEU A 127 5.08 -9.56 -0.79
CA LEU A 127 6.47 -9.19 -0.61
C LEU A 127 6.60 -7.88 0.17
N PRO A 128 7.62 -7.70 1.02
CA PRO A 128 7.91 -6.41 1.63
C PRO A 128 8.54 -5.47 0.60
N MET A 129 8.30 -4.16 0.70
CA MET A 129 8.94 -3.17 -0.18
C MET A 129 10.44 -3.03 0.08
N ALA A 130 10.89 -3.31 1.28
CA ALA A 130 12.29 -3.20 1.71
C ALA A 130 12.69 -4.40 2.56
N ALA A 131 14.00 -4.69 2.59
CA ALA A 131 14.57 -5.82 3.32
C ALA A 131 14.86 -5.53 4.80
N VAL A 132 14.65 -4.27 5.25
CA VAL A 132 14.89 -3.80 6.61
C VAL A 132 13.69 -3.02 7.13
N PRO A 133 13.47 -2.98 8.46
CA PRO A 133 12.47 -2.11 9.08
C PRO A 133 12.74 -0.64 8.75
N LEU A 134 11.68 0.13 8.52
CA LEU A 134 11.76 1.54 8.16
C LEU A 134 11.01 2.39 9.16
N ASP A 135 11.49 3.61 9.39
CA ASP A 135 10.72 4.67 9.99
C ASP A 135 10.39 5.73 8.94
N ILE A 136 9.24 6.37 9.11
CA ILE A 136 8.83 7.54 8.33
C ILE A 136 9.14 8.77 9.17
N GLU A 137 9.82 9.73 8.58
CA GLU A 137 9.97 11.08 9.11
C GLU A 137 9.24 12.06 8.20
N ALA A 138 8.48 12.97 8.78
CA ALA A 138 7.79 14.02 8.06
C ALA A 138 8.21 15.40 8.59
N ASP A 139 8.40 16.36 7.67
CA ASP A 139 8.45 17.77 8.00
C ASP A 139 7.02 18.30 7.97
N VAL A 140 6.56 18.90 9.07
CA VAL A 140 5.15 19.27 9.26
C VAL A 140 5.05 20.71 9.77
N HIS A 141 4.15 21.48 9.20
CA HIS A 141 3.62 22.70 9.81
C HIS A 141 2.50 22.30 10.78
N LEU A 142 2.79 22.31 12.10
CA LEU A 142 1.78 22.01 13.11
C LEU A 142 0.76 23.13 13.23
N VAL A 143 -0.50 22.81 13.47
CA VAL A 143 -1.55 23.81 13.75
C VAL A 143 -1.19 24.67 14.97
N SER A 144 -0.51 24.08 15.97
CA SER A 144 -0.04 24.78 17.16
C SER A 144 1.21 25.65 16.95
N ALA A 145 1.94 25.47 15.82
CA ALA A 145 3.17 26.21 15.48
C ALA A 145 3.29 26.40 13.95
N PRO A 146 2.39 27.20 13.34
CA PRO A 146 2.28 27.26 11.86
C PRO A 146 3.49 27.89 11.16
N ASP A 147 4.23 28.76 11.86
CA ASP A 147 5.37 29.48 11.30
C ASP A 147 6.68 28.68 11.28
N GLY A 148 6.66 27.44 11.85
CA GLY A 148 7.84 26.59 11.97
C GLY A 148 7.62 25.21 11.37
N LEU A 149 8.70 24.57 10.89
CA LEU A 149 8.70 23.16 10.53
C LEU A 149 9.10 22.33 11.75
N THR A 150 8.31 21.30 12.02
CA THR A 150 8.56 20.29 13.07
C THR A 150 8.78 18.95 12.40
N VAL A 151 9.81 18.22 12.83
CA VAL A 151 10.03 16.84 12.39
C VAL A 151 9.17 15.91 13.23
N VAL A 152 8.27 15.18 12.60
CA VAL A 152 7.46 14.11 13.21
C VAL A 152 8.02 12.78 12.74
N ARG A 153 8.29 11.86 13.66
CA ARG A 153 8.86 10.53 13.37
C ARG A 153 7.91 9.43 13.78
N GLY A 154 7.78 8.43 12.92
CA GLY A 154 6.92 7.27 13.09
C GLY A 154 5.69 7.33 12.22
N GLN A 155 5.27 6.18 11.68
CA GLN A 155 4.12 6.09 10.78
C GLN A 155 2.81 6.47 11.51
N ALA A 156 2.62 5.98 12.72
CA ALA A 156 1.40 6.24 13.50
C ALA A 156 1.30 7.73 13.91
N GLU A 157 2.43 8.34 14.25
CA GLU A 157 2.54 9.75 14.62
C GLU A 157 2.26 10.66 13.40
N VAL A 158 2.84 10.34 12.25
CA VAL A 158 2.59 11.09 11.00
C VAL A 158 1.13 10.94 10.56
N ALA A 159 0.58 9.72 10.59
CA ALA A 159 -0.82 9.46 10.21
C ALA A 159 -1.84 10.18 11.10
N SER A 160 -1.47 10.54 12.33
CA SER A 160 -2.34 11.20 13.30
C SER A 160 -2.01 12.66 13.54
N VAL A 161 -1.03 13.23 12.84
CA VAL A 161 -0.54 14.59 13.06
C VAL A 161 -1.63 15.63 12.83
N ASP A 162 -1.70 16.62 13.71
CA ASP A 162 -2.55 17.81 13.55
C ASP A 162 -1.72 18.93 12.90
N GLY A 163 -1.65 18.89 11.58
CA GLY A 163 -0.81 19.80 10.80
C GLY A 163 -0.77 19.44 9.33
N GLN A 164 -0.05 20.25 8.58
CA GLN A 164 0.18 20.04 7.15
C GLN A 164 1.53 19.35 6.93
N VAL A 165 1.54 18.15 6.38
CA VAL A 165 2.75 17.45 5.95
C VAL A 165 3.31 18.14 4.70
N VAL A 166 4.58 18.55 4.78
CA VAL A 166 5.30 19.25 3.69
C VAL A 166 6.15 18.27 2.89
N SER A 167 6.87 17.40 3.58
CA SER A 167 7.71 16.37 2.97
C SER A 167 7.80 15.14 3.84
N VAL A 168 8.08 14.00 3.22
CA VAL A 168 8.34 12.75 3.92
C VAL A 168 9.65 12.13 3.44
N ARG A 169 10.31 11.39 4.34
CA ARG A 169 11.52 10.64 4.07
C ARG A 169 11.56 9.35 4.89
N LEU A 170 12.39 8.42 4.48
CA LEU A 170 12.60 7.17 5.20
C LEU A 170 13.85 7.25 6.09
N ASP A 171 13.84 6.50 7.19
CA ASP A 171 15.01 6.21 8.00
C ASP A 171 15.15 4.67 8.13
N PRO A 172 16.25 4.07 7.61
CA PRO A 172 17.37 4.71 6.90
C PRO A 172 16.94 5.37 5.58
N ARG A 173 17.69 6.40 5.13
CA ARG A 173 17.36 7.20 3.94
C ARG A 173 17.41 6.41 2.64
N ASP A 174 18.34 5.46 2.53
CA ASP A 174 18.56 4.63 1.36
C ASP A 174 18.41 3.14 1.75
N PRO A 175 17.19 2.69 2.11
CA PRO A 175 16.97 1.33 2.53
C PRO A 175 17.12 0.38 1.33
N PRO A 176 17.67 -0.84 1.55
CA PRO A 176 17.72 -1.85 0.51
C PRO A 176 16.30 -2.31 0.16
N ALA A 177 15.96 -2.22 -1.13
CA ALA A 177 14.71 -2.79 -1.63
C ALA A 177 14.73 -4.32 -1.49
N CYS A 178 13.55 -4.93 -1.33
CA CYS A 178 13.39 -6.37 -1.47
C CYS A 178 13.68 -6.78 -2.93
N PRO A 179 14.67 -7.65 -3.21
CA PRO A 179 15.03 -8.00 -4.58
C PRO A 179 13.88 -8.64 -5.36
N GLU A 180 13.07 -9.46 -4.69
CA GLU A 180 11.90 -10.12 -5.29
C GLU A 180 10.81 -9.10 -5.63
N ALA A 181 10.65 -8.03 -4.85
CA ALA A 181 9.72 -6.96 -5.14
C ALA A 181 10.17 -6.16 -6.38
N VAL A 182 11.45 -5.86 -6.49
CA VAL A 182 12.06 -5.23 -7.68
C VAL A 182 11.82 -6.10 -8.93
N ALA A 183 12.09 -7.40 -8.84
CA ALA A 183 11.85 -8.33 -9.92
C ALA A 183 10.37 -8.38 -10.33
N ALA A 184 9.45 -8.43 -9.34
CA ALA A 184 8.01 -8.42 -9.60
C ALA A 184 7.54 -7.16 -10.33
N VAL A 185 8.12 -5.99 -10.05
CA VAL A 185 7.82 -4.74 -10.78
C VAL A 185 8.29 -4.84 -12.25
N HIS A 186 9.48 -5.38 -12.49
CA HIS A 186 10.00 -5.53 -13.86
C HIS A 186 9.24 -6.57 -14.68
N ASP A 187 8.77 -7.65 -14.03
CA ASP A 187 8.05 -8.73 -14.68
C ASP A 187 6.57 -8.43 -14.92
N ALA A 188 6.02 -7.38 -14.30
CA ALA A 188 4.62 -7.03 -14.40
C ALA A 188 4.23 -6.50 -15.80
N ASP A 189 2.99 -6.72 -16.20
CA ASP A 189 2.35 -6.02 -17.32
C ASP A 189 1.73 -4.69 -16.83
N TRP A 190 1.30 -4.67 -15.55
CA TRP A 190 0.79 -3.48 -14.87
C TRP A 190 1.30 -3.38 -13.44
N VAL A 191 1.59 -2.16 -13.05
CA VAL A 191 1.83 -1.77 -11.65
C VAL A 191 0.66 -0.91 -11.19
N VAL A 192 0.05 -1.28 -10.05
CA VAL A 192 -1.03 -0.51 -9.42
C VAL A 192 -0.50 0.07 -8.12
N VAL A 193 -0.52 1.41 -7.98
CA VAL A 193 -0.07 2.12 -6.78
C VAL A 193 -1.29 2.63 -6.01
N GLY A 194 -1.39 2.27 -4.74
CA GLY A 194 -2.52 2.65 -3.89
C GLY A 194 -3.81 1.84 -4.12
N PRO A 195 -4.95 2.30 -3.57
CA PRO A 195 -5.07 3.45 -2.67
C PRO A 195 -4.41 3.20 -1.31
N GLY A 196 -4.41 4.19 -0.44
CA GLY A 196 -3.87 4.10 0.92
C GLY A 196 -3.44 5.46 1.44
N SER A 197 -3.16 5.55 2.74
CA SER A 197 -2.64 6.76 3.36
C SER A 197 -1.46 7.29 2.57
N TRP A 198 -1.56 8.58 2.17
CA TRP A 198 -0.71 9.11 1.11
C TRP A 198 0.76 9.14 1.52
N PHE A 199 1.03 9.75 2.68
CA PHE A 199 2.39 9.92 3.18
C PHE A 199 2.93 8.71 3.93
N THR A 200 2.04 7.84 4.45
CA THR A 200 2.44 6.72 5.30
C THR A 200 2.33 5.35 4.62
N SER A 201 1.67 5.23 3.46
CA SER A 201 1.56 3.97 2.72
C SER A 201 1.93 4.07 1.25
N VAL A 202 1.53 5.13 0.53
CA VAL A 202 1.79 5.28 -0.90
C VAL A 202 3.19 5.83 -1.14
N MET A 203 3.50 7.01 -0.61
CA MET A 203 4.79 7.67 -0.82
C MET A 203 5.99 6.84 -0.36
N PRO A 204 5.96 6.11 0.77
CA PRO A 204 7.09 5.28 1.18
C PRO A 204 7.53 4.25 0.13
N THR A 205 6.61 3.69 -0.67
CA THR A 205 6.97 2.75 -1.73
C THR A 205 7.79 3.38 -2.84
N LEU A 206 7.63 4.70 -3.05
CA LEU A 206 8.36 5.49 -4.05
C LEU A 206 9.67 6.06 -3.50
N LEU A 207 9.88 5.99 -2.18
CA LEU A 207 11.07 6.50 -1.50
C LEU A 207 12.15 5.44 -1.29
N VAL A 208 11.86 4.16 -1.52
CA VAL A 208 12.88 3.08 -1.53
C VAL A 208 13.62 3.14 -2.87
N PRO A 209 14.94 3.46 -2.90
CA PRO A 209 15.63 3.79 -4.16
C PRO A 209 15.54 2.68 -5.21
N GLY A 210 15.86 1.44 -4.86
CA GLY A 210 15.81 0.32 -5.81
C GLY A 210 14.40 0.02 -6.33
N LEU A 211 13.36 0.25 -5.53
CA LEU A 211 11.97 0.08 -5.97
C LEU A 211 11.53 1.24 -6.86
N ARG A 212 11.91 2.47 -6.51
CA ARG A 212 11.67 3.65 -7.37
C ARG A 212 12.31 3.47 -8.73
N ASP A 213 13.59 3.07 -8.78
CA ASP A 213 14.31 2.86 -10.02
C ASP A 213 13.63 1.77 -10.88
N ALA A 214 13.15 0.69 -10.26
CA ALA A 214 12.35 -0.32 -10.94
C ALA A 214 11.05 0.25 -11.51
N LEU A 215 10.33 1.08 -10.74
CA LEU A 215 9.09 1.73 -11.18
C LEU A 215 9.31 2.70 -12.34
N VAL A 216 10.44 3.40 -12.38
CA VAL A 216 10.79 4.33 -13.46
C VAL A 216 11.19 3.58 -14.73
N THR A 217 11.96 2.48 -14.59
CA THR A 217 12.58 1.77 -15.73
C THR A 217 11.76 0.60 -16.27
N THR A 218 10.74 0.13 -15.55
CA THR A 218 9.87 -0.96 -16.01
C THR A 218 9.12 -0.60 -17.29
N SER A 219 8.92 -1.60 -18.16
CA SER A 219 8.00 -1.51 -19.29
C SER A 219 6.52 -1.67 -18.90
N ALA A 220 6.23 -2.03 -17.65
CA ALA A 220 4.86 -2.15 -17.16
C ALA A 220 4.13 -0.81 -17.22
N ARG A 221 2.83 -0.84 -17.54
CA ARG A 221 1.96 0.32 -17.38
C ARG A 221 1.68 0.58 -15.91
N ARG A 222 1.48 1.83 -15.55
CA ARG A 222 1.31 2.26 -14.15
C ARG A 222 -0.06 2.90 -13.94
N ALA A 223 -0.81 2.38 -12.99
CA ALA A 223 -2.07 2.94 -12.53
C ALA A 223 -1.93 3.47 -11.10
N LEU A 224 -2.39 4.68 -10.88
CA LEU A 224 -2.50 5.28 -9.55
C LEU A 224 -3.97 5.32 -9.16
N VAL A 225 -4.29 4.83 -7.96
CA VAL A 225 -5.64 4.88 -7.40
C VAL A 225 -5.67 5.94 -6.31
N LEU A 226 -6.49 6.97 -6.49
CA LEU A 226 -6.62 8.05 -5.52
C LEU A 226 -7.52 7.64 -4.35
N ASN A 227 -7.28 8.27 -3.19
CA ASN A 227 -8.12 8.09 -2.02
C ASN A 227 -9.50 8.73 -2.23
N LEU A 228 -10.51 8.19 -1.55
CA LEU A 228 -11.90 8.68 -1.58
C LEU A 228 -12.07 9.97 -0.76
N ARG A 229 -11.22 10.15 0.24
CA ARG A 229 -11.16 11.32 1.12
C ARG A 229 -9.75 11.53 1.60
N GLY A 230 -9.42 12.75 1.97
CA GLY A 230 -8.18 13.04 2.70
C GLY A 230 -8.23 12.41 4.09
N ASP A 231 -7.13 11.76 4.47
CA ASP A 231 -6.85 11.33 5.84
C ASP A 231 -6.41 12.53 6.68
N ARG A 232 -6.14 12.32 7.99
CA ARG A 232 -5.63 13.40 8.84
C ARG A 232 -4.33 13.99 8.30
N GLU A 233 -3.41 13.13 7.84
CA GLU A 233 -2.13 13.51 7.26
C GLU A 233 -2.25 14.32 5.95
N THR A 234 -3.39 14.20 5.25
CA THR A 234 -3.72 14.91 4.01
C THR A 234 -4.89 15.87 4.18
N ALA A 235 -5.19 16.28 5.42
CA ALA A 235 -6.28 17.20 5.69
C ALA A 235 -6.11 18.51 4.87
N GLY A 236 -7.12 18.85 4.11
CA GLY A 236 -7.11 20.02 3.22
C GLY A 236 -6.48 19.79 1.84
N LEU A 237 -5.88 18.62 1.56
CA LEU A 237 -5.40 18.30 0.22
C LEU A 237 -6.56 17.79 -0.66
N SER A 238 -6.67 18.36 -1.85
CA SER A 238 -7.56 17.88 -2.91
C SER A 238 -6.95 16.68 -3.66
N ALA A 239 -7.73 16.03 -4.52
CA ALA A 239 -7.22 15.01 -5.42
C ALA A 239 -6.09 15.50 -6.34
N THR A 240 -6.13 16.78 -6.75
CA THR A 240 -5.07 17.41 -7.54
C THR A 240 -3.80 17.65 -6.75
N ASP A 241 -3.90 18.04 -5.48
CA ASP A 241 -2.74 18.23 -4.61
C ASP A 241 -1.98 16.91 -4.38
N HIS A 242 -2.68 15.77 -4.32
CA HIS A 242 -2.03 14.45 -4.27
C HIS A 242 -1.17 14.19 -5.51
N LEU A 243 -1.63 14.60 -6.71
CA LEU A 243 -0.83 14.45 -7.93
C LEU A 243 0.38 15.40 -7.95
N ASP A 244 0.23 16.63 -7.42
CA ASP A 244 1.35 17.57 -7.29
C ASP A 244 2.41 17.06 -6.30
N VAL A 245 1.98 16.49 -5.17
CA VAL A 245 2.89 15.84 -4.21
C VAL A 245 3.64 14.68 -4.87
N LEU A 246 2.96 13.85 -5.65
CA LEU A 246 3.59 12.75 -6.39
C LEU A 246 4.63 13.28 -7.37
N ALA A 247 4.28 14.28 -8.18
CA ALA A 247 5.18 14.90 -9.15
C ALA A 247 6.42 15.51 -8.50
N ALA A 248 6.29 16.08 -7.30
CA ALA A 248 7.40 16.66 -6.54
C ALA A 248 8.36 15.60 -5.99
N HIS A 249 7.85 14.45 -5.52
CA HIS A 249 8.65 13.39 -4.91
C HIS A 249 9.21 12.37 -5.90
N ALA A 250 8.53 12.17 -7.02
CA ALA A 250 8.91 11.22 -8.06
C ALA A 250 8.70 11.81 -9.48
N PRO A 251 9.44 12.89 -9.83
CA PRO A 251 9.24 13.61 -11.09
C PRO A 251 9.51 12.77 -12.35
N GLU A 252 10.28 11.70 -12.21
CA GLU A 252 10.62 10.78 -13.31
C GLU A 252 9.59 9.65 -13.47
N LEU A 253 8.64 9.52 -12.54
CA LEU A 253 7.64 8.47 -12.56
C LEU A 253 6.50 8.84 -13.53
N GLY A 254 6.47 8.22 -14.70
CA GLY A 254 5.31 8.29 -15.58
C GLY A 254 4.15 7.48 -15.05
N ILE A 255 2.92 7.98 -15.20
CA ILE A 255 1.68 7.26 -14.87
C ILE A 255 0.86 7.13 -16.15
N ASP A 256 0.27 5.97 -16.42
CA ASP A 256 -0.58 5.75 -17.59
C ASP A 256 -2.07 6.02 -17.27
N VAL A 257 -2.50 5.67 -16.06
CA VAL A 257 -3.89 5.82 -15.61
C VAL A 257 -3.94 6.38 -14.19
N VAL A 258 -4.77 7.39 -13.98
CA VAL A 258 -5.22 7.82 -12.64
C VAL A 258 -6.68 7.41 -12.51
N LEU A 259 -6.98 6.55 -11.52
CA LEU A 259 -8.34 6.17 -11.14
C LEU A 259 -8.79 7.03 -9.95
N ALA A 260 -9.90 7.73 -10.11
CA ALA A 260 -10.54 8.54 -9.08
C ALA A 260 -12.00 8.13 -8.91
N ASP A 261 -12.50 8.21 -7.69
CA ASP A 261 -13.94 8.08 -7.42
C ASP A 261 -14.67 9.35 -7.90
N SER A 262 -15.92 9.19 -8.32
CA SER A 262 -16.75 10.34 -8.74
C SER A 262 -16.92 11.38 -7.63
N SER A 263 -16.88 10.99 -6.36
CA SER A 263 -17.01 11.87 -5.20
C SER A 263 -15.82 12.80 -4.94
N VAL A 264 -14.64 12.52 -5.53
CA VAL A 264 -13.43 13.35 -5.40
C VAL A 264 -13.03 14.02 -6.71
N ALA A 265 -13.82 13.83 -7.75
CA ALA A 265 -13.60 14.40 -9.07
C ALA A 265 -14.48 15.65 -9.32
N ASP A 266 -14.79 16.45 -8.29
CA ASP A 266 -15.64 17.62 -8.37
C ASP A 266 -15.19 18.61 -9.47
N ASP A 267 -13.88 18.77 -9.68
CA ASP A 267 -13.29 19.41 -10.85
C ASP A 267 -12.55 18.40 -11.72
N ALA A 268 -13.30 17.52 -12.36
CA ALA A 268 -12.75 16.48 -13.24
C ALA A 268 -11.90 17.08 -14.37
N GLY A 269 -12.20 18.31 -14.81
CA GLY A 269 -11.42 19.02 -15.84
C GLY A 269 -10.01 19.37 -15.35
N HIS A 270 -9.91 19.91 -14.15
CA HIS A 270 -8.63 20.26 -13.53
C HIS A 270 -7.84 19.00 -13.16
N LEU A 271 -8.48 18.01 -12.55
CA LEU A 271 -7.86 16.72 -12.21
C LEU A 271 -7.33 16.01 -13.48
N ALA A 272 -8.08 16.02 -14.59
CA ALA A 272 -7.64 15.48 -15.87
C ALA A 272 -6.45 16.25 -16.45
N ALA A 273 -6.39 17.58 -16.27
CA ALA A 273 -5.25 18.38 -16.68
C ALA A 273 -3.99 18.03 -15.87
N MET A 274 -4.13 17.82 -14.57
CA MET A 274 -3.03 17.38 -13.72
C MET A 274 -2.56 15.95 -14.04
N ALA A 275 -3.49 15.01 -14.23
CA ALA A 275 -3.15 13.66 -14.66
C ALA A 275 -2.35 13.66 -15.98
N ARG A 276 -2.74 14.49 -16.96
CA ARG A 276 -1.99 14.63 -18.24
C ARG A 276 -0.57 15.14 -18.07
N LYS A 277 -0.27 15.97 -17.05
CA LYS A 277 1.11 16.40 -16.76
C LYS A 277 2.00 15.22 -16.34
N LEU A 278 1.43 14.20 -15.71
CA LEU A 278 2.11 12.94 -15.37
C LEU A 278 2.11 11.91 -16.52
N GLY A 279 1.57 12.27 -17.70
CA GLY A 279 1.40 11.37 -18.83
C GLY A 279 0.14 10.50 -18.76
N ALA A 280 -0.69 10.67 -17.72
CA ALA A 280 -1.81 9.80 -17.44
C ALA A 280 -3.11 10.24 -18.10
N ARG A 281 -3.97 9.26 -18.39
CA ARG A 281 -5.40 9.50 -18.58
C ARG A 281 -6.14 9.37 -17.26
N LEU A 282 -7.10 10.25 -17.02
CA LEU A 282 -8.01 10.14 -15.89
C LEU A 282 -9.15 9.14 -16.22
N VAL A 283 -9.42 8.24 -15.28
CA VAL A 283 -10.59 7.37 -15.26
C VAL A 283 -11.39 7.73 -14.01
N VAL A 284 -12.63 8.14 -14.17
CA VAL A 284 -13.55 8.42 -13.07
C VAL A 284 -14.59 7.32 -13.04
N ASP A 285 -14.79 6.72 -11.88
CA ASP A 285 -15.75 5.63 -11.65
C ASP A 285 -16.27 5.64 -10.20
N ASP A 286 -17.39 5.00 -9.95
CA ASP A 286 -17.94 4.85 -8.59
C ASP A 286 -17.27 3.66 -7.91
N VAL A 287 -16.16 3.89 -7.21
CA VAL A 287 -15.36 2.84 -6.56
C VAL A 287 -15.50 2.82 -5.04
N ALA A 288 -16.26 3.77 -4.47
CA ALA A 288 -16.56 3.80 -3.04
C ALA A 288 -17.56 2.71 -2.65
N ARG A 289 -17.45 2.17 -1.42
CA ARG A 289 -18.37 1.18 -0.86
C ARG A 289 -19.81 1.70 -0.77
N SER A 290 -19.97 2.97 -0.42
CA SER A 290 -21.23 3.71 -0.40
C SER A 290 -20.96 5.20 -0.48
N LEU A 291 -21.98 5.98 -0.77
CA LEU A 291 -21.88 7.45 -0.79
C LEU A 291 -21.30 7.95 0.55
N GLY A 292 -20.22 8.71 0.46
CA GLY A 292 -19.54 9.26 1.62
C GLY A 292 -18.67 8.29 2.42
N SER A 293 -18.44 7.07 1.93
CA SER A 293 -17.49 6.12 2.52
C SER A 293 -16.06 6.59 2.30
N ASP A 294 -15.19 6.25 3.27
CA ASP A 294 -13.74 6.34 3.17
C ASP A 294 -13.09 5.01 2.67
N GLN A 295 -13.91 4.01 2.37
CA GLN A 295 -13.48 2.67 1.97
C GLN A 295 -13.88 2.37 0.52
N HIS A 296 -12.90 1.91 -0.24
CA HIS A 296 -13.14 1.37 -1.58
C HIS A 296 -13.90 0.04 -1.51
N ASP A 297 -14.77 -0.17 -2.50
CA ASP A 297 -15.44 -1.45 -2.71
C ASP A 297 -14.61 -2.34 -3.64
N PRO A 298 -14.14 -3.52 -3.19
CA PRO A 298 -13.32 -4.38 -4.04
C PRO A 298 -14.02 -4.89 -5.30
N ALA A 299 -15.36 -5.01 -5.31
CA ALA A 299 -16.09 -5.44 -6.50
C ALA A 299 -16.11 -4.32 -7.54
N ARG A 300 -16.41 -3.10 -7.11
CA ARG A 300 -16.41 -1.91 -7.98
C ARG A 300 -14.99 -1.58 -8.48
N LEU A 301 -13.97 -1.71 -7.61
CA LEU A 301 -12.57 -1.60 -8.04
C LEU A 301 -12.21 -2.64 -9.11
N ALA A 302 -12.67 -3.90 -8.97
CA ALA A 302 -12.42 -4.93 -9.97
C ALA A 302 -13.06 -4.58 -11.31
N GLU A 303 -14.28 -4.05 -11.31
CA GLU A 303 -14.95 -3.58 -12.53
C GLU A 303 -14.19 -2.42 -13.18
N ALA A 304 -13.76 -1.43 -12.38
CA ALA A 304 -12.97 -0.31 -12.86
C ALA A 304 -11.62 -0.76 -13.43
N PHE A 305 -10.89 -1.62 -12.74
CA PHE A 305 -9.64 -2.21 -13.21
C PHE A 305 -9.84 -3.01 -14.51
N GLY A 306 -10.90 -3.81 -14.61
CA GLY A 306 -11.22 -4.58 -15.82
C GLY A 306 -11.40 -3.76 -17.09
N ARG A 307 -11.69 -2.43 -16.95
CA ARG A 307 -11.85 -1.53 -18.10
C ARG A 307 -10.53 -1.08 -18.71
N PHE A 308 -9.43 -1.14 -17.98
CA PHE A 308 -8.14 -0.64 -18.47
C PHE A 308 -6.95 -1.58 -18.25
N LEU A 309 -7.00 -2.52 -17.32
CA LEU A 309 -5.95 -3.50 -17.15
C LEU A 309 -6.04 -4.54 -18.30
N THR A 310 -5.44 -4.22 -19.41
CA THR A 310 -5.35 -5.10 -20.56
C THR A 310 -3.89 -5.39 -20.86
N ARG A 311 -3.59 -6.54 -21.47
CA ARG A 311 -2.27 -6.77 -22.03
C ARG A 311 -1.99 -5.76 -23.15
N ALA A 312 -0.75 -5.31 -23.22
CA ALA A 312 -0.26 -4.50 -24.34
C ALA A 312 -0.21 -5.32 -25.62
#